data_283110dd69fd988ca9f735fab8b38759
#
_entry.id   283110dd69fd988ca9f735fab8b38759
#
_cell.length_a   1.000
_cell.length_b   1.000
_cell.length_c   1.000
_cell.angle_alpha   90.00
_cell.angle_beta   90.00
_cell.angle_gamma   90.00
#
_symmetry.space_group_name_H-M   'P 1'
#
loop_
_entity.id
_entity.type
_entity.pdbx_description
1 polymer ?
#
loop_
_entity_poly.entity_id
_entity_poly.type
_entity_poly.pdbx_seq_one_letter_code
_entity_poly.pdbx_strand_id
1 'polypeptide(L)'
;TPSPKDIRNKILNSDIIYVGGGNKLKMMRLWRRLGVDKILKTAWEKGIVLCGLSAGSICWFESGHSDSMSFYNPKKWKYINVRGLGFVKGIHCPHYDNETLGVPRKTHFSKMIQKIGGMGIAIDENCAIEFLDNKFRVITSKKSAKAFSVYKIDGKVISKSIEQTNQLMPI
;
A
#
# COMPACT_ATOMS: atom_id res chain seq x y z
N THR A 1 -9.93 19.28 -16.95
CA THR A 1 -9.96 17.86 -16.50
C THR A 1 -10.06 16.99 -17.75
N PRO A 2 -9.22 15.97 -17.92
CA PRO A 2 -9.29 15.09 -19.08
C PRO A 2 -10.66 14.38 -19.12
N SER A 3 -11.11 14.04 -20.33
CA SER A 3 -12.37 13.32 -20.50
C SER A 3 -12.27 11.88 -19.93
N PRO A 4 -13.39 11.24 -19.55
CA PRO A 4 -13.38 9.83 -19.14
C PRO A 4 -12.80 8.90 -20.23
N LYS A 5 -13.01 9.22 -21.50
CA LYS A 5 -12.44 8.50 -22.65
C LYS A 5 -10.93 8.61 -22.70
N ASP A 6 -10.38 9.82 -22.48
CA ASP A 6 -8.93 10.05 -22.49
C ASP A 6 -8.25 9.34 -21.31
N ILE A 7 -8.86 9.40 -20.12
CA ILE A 7 -8.36 8.68 -18.93
C ILE A 7 -8.31 7.17 -19.23
N ARG A 8 -9.40 6.62 -19.75
CA ARG A 8 -9.49 5.20 -20.09
C ARG A 8 -8.43 4.81 -21.12
N ASN A 9 -8.32 5.57 -22.21
CA ASN A 9 -7.35 5.27 -23.28
C ASN A 9 -5.92 5.31 -22.74
N LYS A 10 -5.55 6.33 -21.98
CA LYS A 10 -4.19 6.42 -21.40
C LYS A 10 -3.88 5.25 -20.48
N ILE A 11 -4.80 4.86 -19.60
CA ILE A 11 -4.58 3.76 -18.66
C ILE A 11 -4.49 2.42 -19.38
N LEU A 12 -5.43 2.13 -20.29
CA LEU A 12 -5.53 0.80 -20.92
C LEU A 12 -4.55 0.55 -22.07
N ASN A 13 -3.87 1.60 -22.55
CA ASN A 13 -2.80 1.49 -23.58
C ASN A 13 -1.38 1.62 -22.97
N SER A 14 -1.26 1.51 -21.65
CA SER A 14 0.03 1.49 -20.96
C SER A 14 0.41 0.06 -20.61
N ASP A 15 1.71 -0.25 -20.63
CA ASP A 15 2.25 -1.53 -20.14
C ASP A 15 2.45 -1.51 -18.63
N ILE A 16 2.78 -0.32 -18.10
CA ILE A 16 3.05 -0.11 -16.66
C ILE A 16 2.32 1.14 -16.18
N ILE A 17 1.69 1.05 -15.04
CA ILE A 17 1.05 2.18 -14.34
C ILE A 17 1.76 2.37 -13.01
N TYR A 18 2.52 3.48 -12.90
CA TYR A 18 3.17 3.87 -11.65
C TYR A 18 2.38 4.96 -10.94
N VAL A 19 2.12 4.75 -9.65
CA VAL A 19 1.43 5.73 -8.80
C VAL A 19 2.40 6.30 -7.76
N GLY A 20 2.59 7.60 -7.78
CA GLY A 20 3.43 8.31 -6.82
C GLY A 20 2.84 8.41 -5.42
N GLY A 21 3.65 8.95 -4.50
CA GLY A 21 3.23 9.27 -3.14
C GLY A 21 2.28 10.47 -3.07
N GLY A 22 1.75 10.74 -1.87
CA GLY A 22 0.89 11.89 -1.61
C GLY A 22 -0.31 11.59 -0.70
N ASN A 23 -1.34 12.42 -0.79
CA ASN A 23 -2.55 12.28 0.02
C ASN A 23 -3.45 11.14 -0.51
N LYS A 24 -3.32 9.95 0.07
CA LYS A 24 -4.09 8.77 -0.35
C LYS A 24 -5.60 8.99 -0.24
N LEU A 25 -6.07 9.62 0.82
CA LEU A 25 -7.51 9.84 1.03
C LEU A 25 -8.10 10.70 -0.10
N LYS A 26 -7.42 11.79 -0.47
CA LYS A 26 -7.81 12.66 -1.57
C LYS A 26 -7.75 11.92 -2.91
N MET A 27 -6.69 11.16 -3.15
CA MET A 27 -6.50 10.36 -4.35
C MET A 27 -7.63 9.34 -4.54
N MET A 28 -7.93 8.52 -3.52
CA MET A 28 -8.97 7.51 -3.61
C MET A 28 -10.37 8.09 -3.78
N ARG A 29 -10.66 9.24 -3.16
CA ARG A 29 -11.92 9.97 -3.37
C ARG A 29 -12.05 10.43 -4.82
N LEU A 30 -10.98 11.02 -5.37
CA LEU A 30 -10.96 11.50 -6.76
C LEU A 30 -11.11 10.35 -7.75
N TRP A 31 -10.38 9.25 -7.57
CA TRP A 31 -10.45 8.09 -8.45
C TRP A 31 -11.85 7.47 -8.49
N ARG A 32 -12.49 7.30 -7.34
CA ARG A 32 -13.87 6.78 -7.29
C ARG A 32 -14.86 7.74 -7.96
N ARG A 33 -14.71 9.05 -7.76
CA ARG A 33 -15.56 10.06 -8.41
C ARG A 33 -15.42 10.06 -9.93
N LEU A 34 -14.21 9.84 -10.44
CA LEU A 34 -13.91 9.84 -11.88
C LEU A 34 -14.01 8.47 -12.54
N GLY A 35 -14.31 7.40 -11.79
CA GLY A 35 -14.36 6.03 -12.29
C GLY A 35 -13.00 5.42 -12.63
N VAL A 36 -11.89 6.07 -12.20
CA VAL A 36 -10.52 5.58 -12.42
C VAL A 36 -10.29 4.24 -11.74
N ASP A 37 -10.89 4.03 -10.56
CA ASP A 37 -10.86 2.75 -9.83
C ASP A 37 -11.35 1.57 -10.68
N LYS A 38 -12.42 1.75 -11.44
CA LYS A 38 -12.97 0.74 -12.35
C LYS A 38 -12.06 0.49 -13.56
N ILE A 39 -11.45 1.56 -14.10
CA ILE A 39 -10.51 1.45 -15.22
C ILE A 39 -9.23 0.73 -14.78
N LEU A 40 -8.71 1.03 -13.59
CA LEU A 40 -7.54 0.35 -13.01
C LEU A 40 -7.83 -1.13 -12.73
N LYS A 41 -9.06 -1.48 -12.33
CA LYS A 41 -9.46 -2.88 -12.21
C LYS A 41 -9.37 -3.60 -13.56
N THR A 42 -9.90 -2.98 -14.62
CA THR A 42 -9.78 -3.52 -16.00
C THR A 42 -8.30 -3.64 -16.43
N ALA A 43 -7.46 -2.66 -16.09
CA ALA A 43 -6.03 -2.71 -16.40
C ALA A 43 -5.34 -3.90 -15.69
N TRP A 44 -5.62 -4.09 -14.41
CA TRP A 44 -5.11 -5.22 -13.63
C TRP A 44 -5.56 -6.57 -14.21
N GLU A 45 -6.84 -6.72 -14.56
CA GLU A 45 -7.39 -7.92 -15.19
C GLU A 45 -6.79 -8.22 -16.57
N LYS A 46 -6.27 -7.20 -17.25
CA LYS A 46 -5.53 -7.33 -18.51
C LYS A 46 -4.04 -7.63 -18.36
N GLY A 47 -3.53 -7.71 -17.13
CA GLY A 47 -2.11 -7.96 -16.87
C GLY A 47 -1.22 -6.73 -17.01
N ILE A 48 -1.77 -5.52 -17.07
CA ILE A 48 -0.98 -4.29 -17.03
C ILE A 48 -0.30 -4.20 -15.66
N VAL A 49 1.02 -3.96 -15.63
CA VAL A 49 1.78 -3.87 -14.40
C VAL A 49 1.36 -2.65 -13.59
N LEU A 50 0.90 -2.88 -12.37
CA LEU A 50 0.53 -1.82 -11.43
C LEU A 50 1.59 -1.71 -10.35
N CYS A 51 2.19 -0.54 -10.19
CA CYS A 51 3.20 -0.32 -9.16
C CYS A 51 3.06 1.07 -8.54
N GLY A 52 3.79 1.32 -7.47
CA GLY A 52 3.77 2.63 -6.83
C GLY A 52 4.46 2.65 -5.48
N LEU A 53 4.64 3.86 -4.95
CA LEU A 53 5.31 4.09 -3.69
C LEU A 53 4.41 4.86 -2.72
N SER A 54 4.56 4.63 -1.41
CA SER A 54 3.83 5.35 -0.35
C SER A 54 2.30 5.25 -0.55
N ALA A 55 1.60 6.37 -0.74
CA ALA A 55 0.16 6.37 -1.07
C ALA A 55 -0.14 5.52 -2.31
N GLY A 56 0.76 5.51 -3.29
CA GLY A 56 0.65 4.72 -4.52
C GLY A 56 0.91 3.23 -4.33
N SER A 57 1.62 2.81 -3.29
CA SER A 57 1.70 1.38 -2.93
C SER A 57 0.46 0.94 -2.15
N ILE A 58 -0.02 1.77 -1.22
CA ILE A 58 -1.20 1.46 -0.41
C ILE A 58 -2.46 1.30 -1.27
N CYS A 59 -2.58 2.03 -2.39
CA CYS A 59 -3.84 2.05 -3.16
C CYS A 59 -4.22 0.68 -3.75
N TRP A 60 -3.29 -0.23 -3.94
CA TRP A 60 -3.53 -1.57 -4.48
C TRP A 60 -4.11 -2.54 -3.46
N PHE A 61 -3.85 -2.31 -2.16
CA PHE A 61 -4.33 -3.16 -1.05
C PHE A 61 -5.80 -2.89 -0.70
N GLU A 62 -6.38 -3.75 0.14
CA GLU A 62 -7.72 -3.53 0.69
C GLU A 62 -7.79 -2.20 1.45
N SER A 63 -6.75 -1.91 2.23
CA SER A 63 -6.61 -0.64 2.93
C SER A 63 -5.16 -0.40 3.36
N GLY A 64 -4.89 0.73 4.02
CA GLY A 64 -3.56 0.92 4.57
C GLY A 64 -3.40 2.10 5.50
N HIS A 65 -2.28 2.07 6.18
CA HIS A 65 -1.84 2.99 7.19
C HIS A 65 -1.37 4.31 6.56
N SER A 66 -2.24 5.30 6.57
CA SER A 66 -2.06 6.54 5.81
C SER A 66 -1.92 7.75 6.71
N ASP A 67 -0.98 8.59 6.36
CA ASP A 67 -0.71 9.92 6.92
C ASP A 67 -1.54 11.04 6.26
N SER A 68 -2.57 10.71 5.50
CA SER A 68 -3.36 11.68 4.73
C SER A 68 -3.85 12.87 5.56
N MET A 69 -3.99 12.71 6.88
CA MET A 69 -4.43 13.81 7.76
C MET A 69 -3.35 14.87 7.99
N SER A 70 -2.06 14.54 7.77
CA SER A 70 -0.96 15.50 7.87
C SER A 70 -1.06 16.63 6.84
N PHE A 71 -1.67 16.38 5.70
CA PHE A 71 -1.89 17.37 4.64
C PHE A 71 -2.94 18.43 5.01
N TYR A 72 -3.78 18.18 6.02
CA TYR A 72 -4.81 19.12 6.50
C TYR A 72 -4.38 19.84 7.78
N ASN A 73 -3.64 19.16 8.65
CA ASN A 73 -3.11 19.75 9.88
C ASN A 73 -1.72 19.14 10.19
N PRO A 74 -0.62 19.69 9.63
CA PRO A 74 0.72 19.13 9.78
C PRO A 74 1.22 19.01 11.23
N LYS A 75 0.73 19.88 12.13
CA LYS A 75 1.16 19.92 13.54
C LYS A 75 0.40 18.96 14.44
N LYS A 76 -0.83 18.59 14.05
CA LYS A 76 -1.69 17.74 14.91
C LYS A 76 -2.54 16.80 14.06
N TRP A 77 -2.05 15.61 13.85
CA TRP A 77 -2.73 14.60 13.05
C TRP A 77 -2.50 13.18 13.60
N LYS A 78 -3.25 12.24 13.10
CA LYS A 78 -3.12 10.81 13.40
C LYS A 78 -3.20 10.01 12.12
N TYR A 79 -2.54 8.88 12.10
CA TYR A 79 -2.71 7.90 11.05
C TYR A 79 -4.14 7.40 10.98
N ILE A 80 -4.63 7.22 9.76
CA ILE A 80 -5.94 6.65 9.48
C ILE A 80 -5.83 5.43 8.59
N ASN A 81 -6.78 4.51 8.71
CA ASN A 81 -6.92 3.42 7.76
C ASN A 81 -7.73 3.91 6.56
N VAL A 82 -7.10 3.98 5.39
CA VAL A 82 -7.75 4.42 4.15
C VAL A 82 -7.96 3.23 3.22
N ARG A 83 -9.21 3.00 2.82
CA ARG A 83 -9.59 1.94 1.90
C ARG A 83 -8.94 2.13 0.53
N GLY A 84 -8.30 1.06 0.00
CA GLY A 84 -7.70 1.01 -1.33
C GLY A 84 -8.60 0.36 -2.38
N LEU A 85 -8.00 -0.23 -3.41
CA LEU A 85 -8.71 -0.92 -4.51
C LEU A 85 -8.99 -2.39 -4.19
N GLY A 86 -8.22 -3.00 -3.29
CA GLY A 86 -8.41 -4.37 -2.83
C GLY A 86 -7.90 -5.44 -3.81
N PHE A 87 -6.97 -5.10 -4.69
CA PHE A 87 -6.33 -6.08 -5.58
C PHE A 87 -5.40 -7.00 -4.79
N VAL A 88 -4.74 -6.48 -3.77
CA VAL A 88 -3.95 -7.23 -2.80
C VAL A 88 -4.68 -7.26 -1.45
N LYS A 89 -4.76 -8.44 -0.85
CA LYS A 89 -5.37 -8.62 0.48
C LYS A 89 -4.54 -7.98 1.58
N GLY A 90 -5.22 -7.50 2.62
CA GLY A 90 -4.61 -6.98 3.83
C GLY A 90 -4.46 -5.48 3.90
N ILE A 91 -3.76 -5.04 4.96
CA ILE A 91 -3.56 -3.64 5.34
C ILE A 91 -2.10 -3.28 5.11
N HIS A 92 -1.83 -2.36 4.18
CA HIS A 92 -0.44 -2.01 3.86
C HIS A 92 0.11 -0.85 4.68
N CYS A 93 1.38 -0.99 5.12
CA CYS A 93 2.14 0.06 5.80
C CYS A 93 3.50 0.25 5.12
N PRO A 94 3.67 1.24 4.23
CA PRO A 94 4.98 1.63 3.72
C PRO A 94 5.79 2.40 4.76
N HIS A 95 7.11 2.56 4.54
CA HIS A 95 8.01 3.31 5.40
C HIS A 95 7.99 2.81 6.86
N TYR A 96 8.02 1.50 7.05
CA TYR A 96 7.80 0.88 8.36
C TYR A 96 8.92 1.15 9.34
N ASP A 97 10.14 1.34 8.84
CA ASP A 97 11.35 1.72 9.57
C ASP A 97 11.44 3.22 9.90
N ASN A 98 10.56 4.05 9.35
CA ASN A 98 10.55 5.48 9.60
C ASN A 98 9.90 5.85 10.95
N GLU A 99 10.14 7.10 11.34
CA GLU A 99 9.60 7.73 12.53
C GLU A 99 8.67 8.90 12.16
N THR A 100 7.68 9.16 12.97
CA THR A 100 6.75 10.28 12.81
C THR A 100 6.50 10.94 14.15
N LEU A 101 6.83 12.21 14.25
CA LEU A 101 6.69 13.00 15.49
C LEU A 101 7.33 12.31 16.71
N GLY A 102 8.55 11.79 16.56
CA GLY A 102 9.31 11.12 17.61
C GLY A 102 8.80 9.70 17.94
N VAL A 103 7.88 9.14 17.15
CA VAL A 103 7.34 7.80 17.40
C VAL A 103 7.56 6.90 16.19
N PRO A 104 8.16 5.71 16.34
CA PRO A 104 8.35 4.77 15.25
C PRO A 104 7.04 4.41 14.55
N ARG A 105 7.03 4.41 13.21
CA ARG A 105 5.84 4.08 12.43
C ARG A 105 5.29 2.68 12.74
N LYS A 106 6.16 1.72 13.03
CA LYS A 106 5.79 0.39 13.50
C LYS A 106 4.89 0.41 14.75
N THR A 107 5.11 1.34 15.68
CA THR A 107 4.27 1.50 16.87
C THR A 107 2.87 1.99 16.52
N HIS A 108 2.76 2.95 15.60
CA HIS A 108 1.46 3.43 15.10
C HIS A 108 0.71 2.34 14.35
N PHE A 109 1.42 1.59 13.50
CA PHE A 109 0.81 0.51 12.74
C PHE A 109 0.35 -0.65 13.62
N SER A 110 1.16 -1.04 14.61
CA SER A 110 0.77 -2.06 15.60
C SER A 110 -0.49 -1.66 16.37
N LYS A 111 -0.63 -0.40 16.78
CA LYS A 111 -1.86 0.12 17.41
C LYS A 111 -3.07 0.03 16.49
N MET A 112 -2.88 0.28 15.18
CA MET A 112 -3.94 0.13 14.18
C MET A 112 -4.37 -1.34 14.05
N ILE A 113 -3.43 -2.28 13.87
CA ILE A 113 -3.72 -3.73 13.80
C ILE A 113 -4.36 -4.23 15.10
N GLN A 114 -3.89 -3.76 16.26
CA GLN A 114 -4.51 -4.09 17.56
C GLN A 114 -6.00 -3.73 17.60
N LYS A 115 -6.34 -2.57 17.03
CA LYS A 115 -7.71 -2.03 17.05
C LYS A 115 -8.64 -2.68 16.02
N ILE A 116 -8.18 -2.84 14.78
CA ILE A 116 -9.04 -3.25 13.66
C ILE A 116 -8.88 -4.72 13.26
N GLY A 117 -7.81 -5.39 13.73
CA GLY A 117 -7.48 -6.75 13.33
C GLY A 117 -6.96 -6.85 11.89
N GLY A 118 -6.96 -8.06 11.37
CA GLY A 118 -6.56 -8.37 10.00
C GLY A 118 -5.05 -8.61 9.86
N MET A 119 -4.64 -8.88 8.61
CA MET A 119 -3.23 -9.08 8.23
C MET A 119 -2.66 -7.76 7.73
N GLY A 120 -1.61 -7.30 8.38
CA GLY A 120 -0.79 -6.17 7.94
C GLY A 120 0.38 -6.65 7.09
N ILE A 121 0.67 -5.93 6.01
CA ILE A 121 1.89 -6.09 5.20
C ILE A 121 2.65 -4.78 5.25
N ALA A 122 3.78 -4.78 5.95
CA ALA A 122 4.61 -3.60 6.15
C ALA A 122 5.94 -3.74 5.42
N ILE A 123 6.45 -2.66 4.88
CA ILE A 123 7.76 -2.62 4.19
C ILE A 123 8.58 -1.42 4.65
N ASP A 124 9.87 -1.66 4.83
CA ASP A 124 10.86 -0.62 5.08
C ASP A 124 11.12 0.24 3.83
N GLU A 125 11.84 1.34 3.99
CA GLU A 125 12.44 2.05 2.86
C GLU A 125 13.39 1.11 2.10
N ASN A 126 13.50 1.28 0.79
CA ASN A 126 14.33 0.45 -0.09
C ASN A 126 13.89 -1.02 -0.15
N CYS A 127 12.63 -1.30 0.18
CA CYS A 127 12.00 -2.60 0.08
C CYS A 127 10.75 -2.52 -0.81
N ALA A 128 10.53 -3.55 -1.61
CA ALA A 128 9.33 -3.73 -2.42
C ALA A 128 8.80 -5.16 -2.27
N ILE A 129 7.51 -5.34 -2.48
CA ILE A 129 6.89 -6.66 -2.64
C ILE A 129 6.27 -6.71 -4.03
N GLU A 130 6.67 -7.69 -4.81
CA GLU A 130 6.04 -8.04 -6.07
C GLU A 130 5.00 -9.13 -5.83
N PHE A 131 3.83 -8.94 -6.41
CA PHE A 131 2.76 -9.94 -6.45
C PHE A 131 2.53 -10.35 -7.91
N LEU A 132 2.53 -11.64 -8.16
CA LEU A 132 2.26 -12.22 -9.47
C LEU A 132 1.34 -13.43 -9.28
N ASP A 133 0.11 -13.33 -9.76
CA ASP A 133 -0.96 -14.30 -9.50
C ASP A 133 -1.11 -14.58 -7.99
N ASN A 134 -0.98 -15.84 -7.58
CA ASN A 134 -1.04 -16.28 -6.18
C ASN A 134 0.36 -16.44 -5.56
N LYS A 135 1.34 -15.68 -6.04
CA LYS A 135 2.71 -15.72 -5.54
C LYS A 135 3.21 -14.32 -5.25
N PHE A 136 4.24 -14.23 -4.41
CA PHE A 136 4.92 -12.99 -4.11
C PHE A 136 6.41 -13.20 -3.90
N ARG A 137 7.18 -12.12 -4.00
CA ARG A 137 8.57 -12.08 -3.52
C ARG A 137 8.90 -10.70 -2.96
N VAL A 138 9.88 -10.67 -2.07
CA VAL A 138 10.42 -9.45 -1.47
C VAL A 138 11.70 -9.07 -2.20
N ILE A 139 11.77 -7.83 -2.65
CA ILE A 139 12.90 -7.25 -3.39
C ILE A 139 13.44 -6.09 -2.55
N THR A 140 14.75 -6.04 -2.32
CA THR A 140 15.38 -4.94 -1.57
C THR A 140 16.58 -4.40 -2.32
N SER A 141 16.80 -3.08 -2.25
CA SER A 141 18.01 -2.41 -2.74
C SER A 141 19.06 -2.22 -1.64
N LYS A 142 18.70 -2.47 -0.37
CA LYS A 142 19.59 -2.49 0.80
C LYS A 142 19.40 -3.79 1.58
N LYS A 143 20.49 -4.45 1.96
CA LYS A 143 20.46 -5.72 2.73
C LYS A 143 19.74 -5.62 4.08
N SER A 144 19.70 -4.44 4.69
CA SER A 144 19.01 -4.21 5.96
C SER A 144 17.50 -4.02 5.83
N ALA A 145 17.01 -3.65 4.63
CA ALA A 145 15.60 -3.37 4.39
C ALA A 145 14.79 -4.68 4.37
N LYS A 146 13.62 -4.68 4.99
CA LYS A 146 12.79 -5.87 5.20
C LYS A 146 11.32 -5.60 4.90
N ALA A 147 10.61 -6.69 4.63
CA ALA A 147 9.15 -6.74 4.67
C ALA A 147 8.70 -7.51 5.90
N PHE A 148 7.48 -7.22 6.37
CA PHE A 148 6.92 -7.83 7.58
C PHE A 148 5.45 -8.17 7.37
N SER A 149 5.05 -9.33 7.89
CA SER A 149 3.67 -9.62 8.23
C SER A 149 3.38 -9.16 9.65
N VAL A 150 2.29 -8.39 9.85
CA VAL A 150 1.91 -7.83 11.15
C VAL A 150 0.46 -8.22 11.43
N TYR A 151 0.24 -9.00 12.47
CA TYR A 151 -1.08 -9.56 12.75
C TYR A 151 -1.27 -9.77 14.26
N LYS A 152 -2.51 -10.07 14.66
CA LYS A 152 -2.88 -10.28 16.06
C LYS A 152 -3.11 -11.76 16.33
N ILE A 153 -2.42 -12.28 17.37
CA ILE A 153 -2.64 -13.62 17.95
C ILE A 153 -2.79 -13.44 19.46
N ASP A 154 -3.78 -14.08 20.05
CA ASP A 154 -4.04 -14.10 21.52
C ASP A 154 -3.98 -12.71 22.15
N GLY A 155 -4.60 -11.76 21.48
CA GLY A 155 -4.66 -10.37 21.96
C GLY A 155 -3.38 -9.54 21.75
N LYS A 156 -2.27 -10.14 21.31
CA LYS A 156 -0.98 -9.48 21.08
C LYS A 156 -0.70 -9.28 19.61
N VAL A 157 -0.16 -8.11 19.23
CA VAL A 157 0.30 -7.86 17.86
C VAL A 157 1.71 -8.39 17.70
N ILE A 158 1.89 -9.23 16.68
CA ILE A 158 3.17 -9.83 16.29
C ILE A 158 3.59 -9.22 14.95
N SER A 159 4.87 -8.91 14.82
CA SER A 159 5.51 -8.52 13.57
C SER A 159 6.58 -9.55 13.22
N LYS A 160 6.37 -10.28 12.12
CA LYS A 160 7.29 -11.32 11.63
C LYS A 160 7.92 -10.86 10.32
N SER A 161 9.24 -10.90 10.23
CA SER A 161 9.95 -10.62 8.97
C SER A 161 9.57 -11.64 7.91
N ILE A 162 9.33 -11.14 6.70
CA ILE A 162 9.17 -11.95 5.50
C ILE A 162 10.55 -12.06 4.85
N GLU A 163 10.98 -13.27 4.56
CA GLU A 163 12.30 -13.50 3.98
C GLU A 163 12.40 -12.94 2.57
N GLN A 164 13.53 -12.32 2.27
CA GLN A 164 13.89 -11.93 0.92
C GLN A 164 14.22 -13.18 0.11
N THR A 165 13.61 -13.31 -1.07
CA THR A 165 13.90 -14.41 -1.98
C THR A 165 13.82 -13.94 -3.43
N ASN A 166 14.68 -14.53 -4.27
CA ASN A 166 14.60 -14.29 -5.73
C ASN A 166 13.53 -15.18 -6.39
N GLN A 167 12.96 -16.13 -5.66
CA GLN A 167 11.89 -16.99 -6.15
C GLN A 167 10.53 -16.48 -5.68
N LEU A 168 9.52 -16.64 -6.52
CA LEU A 168 8.13 -16.36 -6.16
C LEU A 168 7.63 -17.45 -5.19
N MET A 169 7.19 -17.04 -4.01
CA MET A 169 6.59 -17.90 -2.98
C MET A 169 5.06 -17.86 -3.06
N PRO A 170 4.34 -18.92 -2.72
CA PRO A 170 2.88 -18.89 -2.60
C PRO A 170 2.44 -17.91 -1.49
N ILE A 171 1.26 -17.30 -1.69
CA ILE A 171 0.62 -16.39 -0.72
C ILE A 171 -0.02 -17.20 0.41
#